data_003f59665db40b352510a72d37918b1b
#
_entry.id   003f59665db40b352510a72d37918b1b
#
_cell.length_a   1.000
_cell.length_b   1.000
_cell.length_c   1.000
_cell.angle_alpha   90.00
_cell.angle_beta   90.00
_cell.angle_gamma   90.00
#
_symmetry.space_group_name_H-M   'P 1'
#
loop_
_entity.id
_entity.type
_entity.pdbx_description
1 polymer ?
#
loop_
_entity_poly.entity_id
_entity_poly.type
_entity_poly.pdbx_seq_one_letter_code
_entity_poly.pdbx_strand_id
1 'polypeptide(L)'
;MQDIKNALIKKLSLFTPEYPVYDEAVKQGMQQPCFFVLLLESSQVRGVNRRYQRFNPFDVHYFPQQESAAPREECELISEQLYSELEYVTGQDGLYRGTSMRHEIVDGVLHFFVEYNVHLIRDKAPDIKMQTMKQGGGIK
;
A
#
# COMPACT_ATOMS: atom_id res chain seq x y z
N MET A 1 -4.72 6.59 -1.42
CA MET A 1 -3.90 6.81 -0.23
C MET A 1 -2.43 6.97 -0.59
N GLN A 2 -2.15 8.15 -1.11
CA GLN A 2 -0.81 8.45 -1.61
C GLN A 2 0.23 8.47 -0.50
N ASP A 3 -0.16 8.91 0.69
CA ASP A 3 0.78 8.96 1.82
C ASP A 3 1.24 7.56 2.23
N ILE A 4 0.33 6.59 2.22
CA ILE A 4 0.67 5.21 2.55
C ILE A 4 1.59 4.64 1.46
N LYS A 5 1.27 4.90 0.20
CA LYS A 5 2.09 4.42 -0.91
C LYS A 5 3.50 4.99 -0.85
N ASN A 6 3.61 6.28 -0.56
CA ASN A 6 4.91 6.94 -0.42
C ASN A 6 5.69 6.37 0.76
N ALA A 7 5.01 6.11 1.87
CA ALA A 7 5.65 5.52 3.05
C ALA A 7 6.17 4.12 2.73
N LEU A 8 5.39 3.35 1.99
CA LEU A 8 5.76 2.00 1.60
C LEU A 8 6.98 2.01 0.68
N ILE A 9 6.97 2.90 -0.31
CA ILE A 9 8.10 3.06 -1.24
C ILE A 9 9.36 3.46 -0.48
N LYS A 10 9.23 4.39 0.45
CA LYS A 10 10.37 4.84 1.26
C LYS A 10 10.92 3.69 2.09
N LYS A 11 10.04 2.89 2.68
CA LYS A 11 10.48 1.76 3.50
C LYS A 11 11.25 0.74 2.66
N LEU A 12 10.76 0.44 1.47
CA LEU A 12 11.44 -0.47 0.57
C LEU A 12 12.79 0.08 0.12
N SER A 13 12.86 1.38 -0.14
CA SER A 13 14.11 2.02 -0.55
C SER A 13 15.16 1.97 0.54
N LEU A 14 14.74 2.08 1.79
CA LEU A 14 15.65 1.97 2.93
C LEU A 14 16.07 0.52 3.18
N PHE A 15 15.16 -0.41 2.94
CA PHE A 15 15.40 -1.83 3.12
C PHE A 15 16.45 -2.35 2.11
N THR A 16 16.30 -1.96 0.85
CA THR A 16 17.22 -2.38 -0.21
C THR A 16 17.62 -1.17 -1.04
N PRO A 17 18.60 -0.36 -0.56
CA PRO A 17 18.93 0.90 -1.24
C PRO A 17 19.40 0.73 -2.68
N GLU A 18 20.00 -0.40 -3.01
CA GLU A 18 20.52 -0.63 -4.36
C GLU A 18 19.46 -1.12 -5.34
N TYR A 19 18.24 -1.44 -4.88
CA TYR A 19 17.18 -1.95 -5.75
C TYR A 19 16.20 -0.85 -6.06
N PRO A 20 15.89 -0.61 -7.35
CA PRO A 20 14.87 0.40 -7.68
C PRO A 20 13.48 -0.03 -7.21
N VAL A 21 12.68 0.97 -6.85
CA VAL A 21 11.28 0.75 -6.46
C VAL A 21 10.41 1.56 -7.41
N TYR A 22 9.55 0.88 -8.14
CA TYR A 22 8.66 1.50 -9.11
C TYR A 22 7.24 1.55 -8.54
N ASP A 23 6.54 2.64 -8.74
CA ASP A 23 5.17 2.79 -8.24
C ASP A 23 4.11 2.56 -9.31
N GLU A 24 4.54 2.29 -10.54
CA GLU A 24 3.64 1.94 -11.62
C GLU A 24 4.34 0.94 -12.53
N ALA A 25 3.53 0.26 -13.33
CA ALA A 25 4.09 -0.71 -14.25
C ALA A 25 4.98 -0.03 -15.26
N VAL A 26 6.28 -0.32 -15.23
CA VAL A 26 7.23 0.15 -16.21
C VAL A 26 7.36 -0.96 -17.24
N LYS A 27 6.96 -0.65 -18.49
CA LYS A 27 6.92 -1.68 -19.52
C LYS A 27 8.29 -1.98 -20.11
N GLN A 28 9.20 -1.01 -20.05
CA GLN A 28 10.54 -1.15 -20.60
C GLN A 28 11.54 -0.50 -19.69
N GLY A 29 12.77 -1.00 -19.71
CA GLY A 29 13.86 -0.40 -18.95
C GLY A 29 13.86 -0.76 -17.47
N MET A 30 13.08 -1.76 -17.10
CA MET A 30 13.05 -2.22 -15.72
C MET A 30 14.37 -2.92 -15.38
N GLN A 31 14.99 -2.46 -14.31
CA GLN A 31 16.22 -3.08 -13.82
C GLN A 31 15.90 -4.09 -12.74
N GLN A 32 16.42 -5.29 -12.88
CA GLN A 32 16.21 -6.35 -11.90
C GLN A 32 17.51 -6.57 -11.14
N PRO A 33 17.43 -6.84 -9.82
CA PRO A 33 16.21 -7.01 -9.02
C PRO A 33 15.55 -5.66 -8.71
N CYS A 34 14.23 -5.69 -8.53
CA CYS A 34 13.50 -4.46 -8.26
C CYS A 34 12.15 -4.77 -7.58
N PHE A 35 11.55 -3.71 -7.08
CA PHE A 35 10.22 -3.79 -6.47
C PHE A 35 9.23 -2.96 -7.27
N PHE A 36 7.99 -3.42 -7.31
CA PHE A 36 6.83 -2.67 -7.79
C PHE A 36 5.84 -2.56 -6.65
N VAL A 37 5.24 -1.39 -6.49
CA VAL A 37 4.21 -1.18 -5.48
C VAL A 37 2.91 -0.82 -6.19
N LEU A 38 1.91 -1.65 -6.02
CA LEU A 38 0.61 -1.45 -6.66
C LEU A 38 -0.48 -1.39 -5.59
N LEU A 39 -1.28 -0.34 -5.64
CA LEU A 39 -2.48 -0.27 -4.82
C LEU A 39 -3.58 -1.05 -5.51
N LEU A 40 -4.11 -2.03 -4.82
CA LEU A 40 -5.24 -2.79 -5.32
C LEU A 40 -6.54 -2.03 -5.02
N GLU A 41 -7.66 -2.70 -5.11
CA GLU A 41 -8.94 -2.05 -4.91
C GLU A 41 -9.13 -1.61 -3.46
N SER A 42 -9.25 -0.30 -3.24
CA SER A 42 -9.52 0.25 -1.91
C SER A 42 -11.00 0.16 -1.62
N SER A 43 -11.33 0.01 -0.34
CA SER A 43 -12.71 -0.02 0.09
C SER A 43 -12.87 0.77 1.38
N GLN A 44 -14.10 1.16 1.67
CA GLN A 44 -14.38 1.92 2.87
C GLN A 44 -15.67 1.42 3.49
N VAL A 45 -15.62 1.20 4.81
CA VAL A 45 -16.77 0.74 5.56
C VAL A 45 -17.14 1.82 6.57
N ARG A 46 -18.42 2.13 6.63
CA ARG A 46 -18.94 3.10 7.58
C ARG A 46 -19.08 2.47 8.94
N GLY A 47 -18.52 3.12 9.95
CA GLY A 47 -18.70 2.73 11.34
C GLY A 47 -19.73 3.59 12.04
N VAL A 48 -19.59 3.69 13.34
CA VAL A 48 -20.51 4.42 14.20
C VAL A 48 -20.01 5.85 14.36
N ASN A 49 -20.93 6.83 14.49
CA ASN A 49 -20.59 8.21 14.83
C ASN A 49 -19.60 8.85 13.88
N ARG A 50 -19.89 8.81 12.57
CA ARG A 50 -19.06 9.44 11.54
C ARG A 50 -17.68 8.82 11.44
N ARG A 51 -17.51 7.62 11.94
CA ARG A 51 -16.26 6.89 11.80
C ARG A 51 -16.31 6.03 10.55
N TYR A 52 -15.15 5.92 9.91
CA TYR A 52 -15.00 5.11 8.71
C TYR A 52 -13.70 4.32 8.84
N GLN A 53 -13.72 3.13 8.28
CA GLN A 53 -12.50 2.36 8.15
C GLN A 53 -12.24 2.17 6.67
N ARG A 54 -11.05 2.55 6.25
CA ARG A 54 -10.63 2.41 4.86
C ARG A 54 -9.57 1.35 4.77
N PHE A 55 -9.76 0.44 3.83
CA PHE A 55 -8.87 -0.67 3.60
C PHE A 55 -8.06 -0.39 2.34
N ASN A 56 -6.74 -0.45 2.46
CA ASN A 56 -5.84 -0.16 1.36
C ASN A 56 -4.91 -1.35 1.16
N PRO A 57 -5.32 -2.32 0.32
CA PRO A 57 -4.47 -3.47 0.04
C PRO A 57 -3.45 -3.12 -1.03
N PHE A 58 -2.21 -3.51 -0.78
CA PHE A 58 -1.11 -3.32 -1.72
C PHE A 58 -0.56 -4.67 -2.14
N ASP A 59 -0.10 -4.73 -3.37
CA ASP A 59 0.64 -5.86 -3.90
C ASP A 59 2.05 -5.35 -4.18
N VAL A 60 3.02 -5.85 -3.41
CA VAL A 60 4.41 -5.50 -3.59
C VAL A 60 5.06 -6.62 -4.39
N HIS A 61 5.42 -6.32 -5.63
CA HIS A 61 6.08 -7.29 -6.48
C HIS A 61 7.58 -7.20 -6.29
N TYR A 62 8.23 -8.34 -6.23
CA TYR A 62 9.69 -8.39 -6.24
C TYR A 62 10.12 -9.25 -7.43
N PHE A 63 10.91 -8.65 -8.30
CA PHE A 63 11.49 -9.34 -9.45
C PHE A 63 12.93 -9.68 -9.10
N PRO A 64 13.27 -10.95 -9.00
CA PRO A 64 14.63 -11.34 -8.65
C PRO A 64 15.60 -11.05 -9.78
N GLN A 65 16.88 -11.27 -9.51
CA GLN A 65 17.89 -11.09 -10.54
C GLN A 65 17.60 -11.97 -11.74
N GLN A 66 17.81 -11.42 -12.94
CA GLN A 66 17.52 -12.14 -14.18
C GLN A 66 18.25 -13.45 -14.27
N GLU A 67 19.49 -13.49 -13.77
CA GLU A 67 20.34 -14.66 -13.90
C GLU A 67 20.44 -15.45 -12.60
N SER A 68 19.45 -15.30 -11.72
CA SER A 68 19.44 -16.02 -10.46
C SER A 68 19.34 -17.51 -10.72
N ALA A 69 20.21 -18.28 -10.09
CA ALA A 69 20.17 -19.73 -10.18
C ALA A 69 19.01 -20.31 -9.37
N ALA A 70 18.52 -19.56 -8.39
CA ALA A 70 17.44 -20.01 -7.52
C ALA A 70 16.45 -18.88 -7.25
N PRO A 71 15.68 -18.44 -8.27
CA PRO A 71 14.80 -17.29 -8.10
C PRO A 71 13.72 -17.51 -7.05
N ARG A 72 13.24 -18.75 -6.91
CA ARG A 72 12.21 -19.03 -5.91
C ARG A 72 12.75 -18.87 -4.50
N GLU A 73 13.97 -19.34 -4.25
CA GLU A 73 14.60 -19.19 -2.94
C GLU A 73 14.87 -17.72 -2.63
N GLU A 74 15.29 -16.97 -3.63
CA GLU A 74 15.53 -15.54 -3.49
C GLU A 74 14.23 -14.85 -3.10
N CYS A 75 13.13 -15.17 -3.76
CA CYS A 75 11.82 -14.62 -3.43
C CYS A 75 11.38 -14.99 -2.02
N GLU A 76 11.61 -16.23 -1.61
CA GLU A 76 11.25 -16.67 -0.27
C GLU A 76 12.03 -15.90 0.80
N LEU A 77 13.32 -15.67 0.59
CA LEU A 77 14.13 -14.90 1.53
C LEU A 77 13.64 -13.47 1.63
N ILE A 78 13.33 -12.85 0.50
CA ILE A 78 12.82 -11.50 0.50
C ILE A 78 11.47 -11.43 1.22
N SER A 79 10.58 -12.39 0.98
CA SER A 79 9.27 -12.39 1.60
C SER A 79 9.37 -12.47 3.13
N GLU A 80 10.29 -13.29 3.64
CA GLU A 80 10.48 -13.39 5.08
C GLU A 80 10.89 -12.05 5.68
N GLN A 81 11.75 -11.32 4.98
CA GLN A 81 12.17 -10.00 5.45
C GLN A 81 11.03 -8.98 5.34
N LEU A 82 10.22 -9.08 4.30
CA LEU A 82 9.11 -8.15 4.11
C LEU A 82 8.04 -8.29 5.19
N TYR A 83 7.83 -9.49 5.73
CA TYR A 83 6.90 -9.66 6.84
C TYR A 83 7.28 -8.78 8.03
N SER A 84 8.56 -8.61 8.27
CA SER A 84 9.04 -7.76 9.36
C SER A 84 9.11 -6.30 8.94
N GLU A 85 9.65 -6.03 7.75
CA GLU A 85 9.92 -4.65 7.33
C GLU A 85 8.65 -3.87 7.02
N LEU A 86 7.63 -4.52 6.50
CA LEU A 86 6.41 -3.85 6.08
C LEU A 86 5.31 -3.86 7.14
N GLU A 87 5.61 -4.36 8.33
CA GLU A 87 4.62 -4.34 9.40
C GLU A 87 4.26 -2.91 9.80
N TYR A 88 5.25 -2.01 9.79
CA TYR A 88 5.01 -0.61 10.10
C TYR A 88 5.70 0.25 9.06
N VAL A 89 4.97 1.18 8.50
CA VAL A 89 5.54 2.18 7.58
C VAL A 89 5.14 3.56 8.08
N THR A 90 6.05 4.51 7.95
CA THR A 90 5.84 5.86 8.46
C THR A 90 5.64 6.82 7.31
N GLY A 91 4.48 7.46 7.28
CA GLY A 91 4.17 8.51 6.33
C GLY A 91 4.23 9.88 6.97
N GLN A 92 3.88 10.89 6.20
CA GLN A 92 3.81 12.25 6.72
C GLN A 92 2.66 12.41 7.70
N ASP A 93 1.57 11.68 7.47
CA ASP A 93 0.37 11.81 8.28
C ASP A 93 0.33 10.83 9.46
N GLY A 94 1.32 9.97 9.57
CA GLY A 94 1.37 9.07 10.71
C GLY A 94 2.02 7.73 10.42
N LEU A 95 1.88 6.84 11.38
CA LEU A 95 2.40 5.49 11.31
C LEU A 95 1.27 4.56 10.86
N TYR A 96 1.56 3.72 9.89
CA TYR A 96 0.58 2.77 9.38
C TYR A 96 1.03 1.35 9.69
N ARG A 97 0.09 0.54 10.13
CA ARG A 97 0.37 -0.85 10.47
C ARG A 97 -0.13 -1.77 9.36
N GLY A 98 0.76 -2.65 8.91
CA GLY A 98 0.40 -3.65 7.90
C GLY A 98 -0.33 -4.82 8.53
N THR A 99 -1.38 -5.25 7.86
CA THR A 99 -2.20 -6.38 8.31
C THR A 99 -2.49 -7.28 7.11
N SER A 100 -3.03 -8.47 7.40
CA SER A 100 -3.44 -9.42 6.36
C SER A 100 -2.31 -9.72 5.38
N MET A 101 -1.11 -9.90 5.92
CA MET A 101 0.06 -10.14 5.09
C MET A 101 0.09 -11.58 4.59
N ARG A 102 0.37 -11.73 3.32
CA ARG A 102 0.55 -13.05 2.72
C ARG A 102 1.41 -12.88 1.47
N HIS A 103 1.94 -13.96 0.97
CA HIS A 103 2.73 -13.90 -0.26
C HIS A 103 2.48 -15.11 -1.12
N GLU A 104 2.76 -14.96 -2.40
CA GLU A 104 2.79 -16.08 -3.32
C GLU A 104 3.82 -15.81 -4.39
N ILE A 105 4.35 -16.86 -5.00
CA ILE A 105 5.34 -16.74 -6.04
C ILE A 105 4.73 -17.30 -7.31
N VAL A 106 4.63 -16.45 -8.33
CA VAL A 106 4.03 -16.82 -9.61
C VAL A 106 5.02 -16.50 -10.71
N ASP A 107 5.37 -17.52 -11.49
CA ASP A 107 6.31 -17.37 -12.61
C ASP A 107 7.61 -16.69 -12.21
N GLY A 108 8.13 -17.05 -11.04
CA GLY A 108 9.39 -16.52 -10.56
C GLY A 108 9.32 -15.10 -10.00
N VAL A 109 8.12 -14.55 -9.87
CA VAL A 109 7.92 -13.22 -9.33
C VAL A 109 7.22 -13.32 -7.99
N LEU A 110 7.75 -12.64 -6.98
CA LEU A 110 7.13 -12.59 -5.67
C LEU A 110 5.99 -11.57 -5.67
N HIS A 111 4.85 -11.98 -5.15
CA HIS A 111 3.73 -11.10 -4.87
C HIS A 111 3.52 -11.09 -3.38
N PHE A 112 3.78 -9.97 -2.76
CA PHE A 112 3.61 -9.81 -1.32
C PHE A 112 2.43 -8.88 -1.07
N PHE A 113 1.41 -9.39 -0.41
CA PHE A 113 0.18 -8.65 -0.16
C PHE A 113 0.19 -8.13 1.27
N VAL A 114 -0.10 -6.86 1.42
CA VAL A 114 -0.18 -6.22 2.72
C VAL A 114 -1.28 -5.17 2.67
N GLU A 115 -2.04 -5.06 3.74
CA GLU A 115 -3.15 -4.13 3.81
C GLU A 115 -2.87 -3.12 4.92
N TYR A 116 -3.00 -1.84 4.58
CA TYR A 116 -2.87 -0.76 5.56
C TYR A 116 -4.23 -0.13 5.74
N ASN A 117 -4.81 -0.33 6.92
CA ASN A 117 -6.15 0.13 7.22
C ASN A 117 -6.08 1.42 7.99
N VAL A 118 -6.96 2.35 7.65
CA VAL A 118 -6.98 3.67 8.24
C VAL A 118 -8.35 3.92 8.81
N HIS A 119 -8.40 4.40 10.05
CA HIS A 119 -9.63 4.84 10.67
C HIS A 119 -9.77 6.34 10.43
N LEU A 120 -10.92 6.72 9.88
CA LEU A 120 -11.20 8.10 9.55
C LEU A 120 -12.40 8.57 10.35
N ILE A 121 -12.33 9.82 10.80
CA ILE A 121 -13.47 10.47 11.43
C ILE A 121 -13.83 11.63 10.52
N ARG A 122 -15.07 11.60 9.99
CA ARG A 122 -15.53 12.71 9.18
C ARG A 122 -16.04 13.81 10.07
N ASP A 123 -15.73 15.03 9.70
CA ASP A 123 -16.31 16.18 10.36
C ASP A 123 -17.82 16.16 10.13
N LYS A 124 -18.54 16.73 11.07
CA LYS A 124 -19.96 16.91 10.90
C LYS A 124 -20.21 17.67 9.60
N ALA A 125 -21.13 17.14 8.79
CA ALA A 125 -21.45 17.79 7.53
C ALA A 125 -21.84 19.24 7.80
N PRO A 126 -21.33 20.20 7.01
CA PRO A 126 -21.74 21.59 7.19
C PRO A 126 -23.26 21.67 6.97
N ASP A 127 -23.89 22.34 7.90
CA ASP A 127 -25.32 22.57 7.75
C ASP A 127 -25.55 23.38 6.51
N ILE A 128 -26.29 23.07 5.65
CA ILE A 128 -26.31 23.70 4.37
C ILE A 128 -27.40 24.45 4.10
N LYS A 129 -26.96 24.38 4.88
CA LYS A 129 -27.32 24.77 5.02
C LYS A 129 -27.55 24.84 4.61
N MET A 130 -27.84 24.57 4.47
CA MET A 130 -27.88 24.43 4.67
C MET A 130 -27.75 24.24 4.09
N GLN A 131 -28.69 24.72 3.54
CA GLN A 131 -28.61 24.81 3.41
C GLN A 131 -28.29 24.30 2.88
N THR A 132 -28.82 24.73 2.20
CA THR A 132 -28.69 24.73 2.14
C THR A 132 -28.48 24.09 1.61
N MET A 133 -28.78 24.17 1.14
CA MET A 133 -28.54 24.07 1.31
C MET A 133 -28.38 23.68 1.13
N LYS A 134 -28.79 23.63 0.49
CA LYS A 134 -28.62 23.72 0.77
C LYS A 134 -28.35 23.14 0.54
N GLN A 135 -28.64 23.17 -0.10
CA GLN A 135 -28.25 23.14 0.18
C GLN A 135 -27.95 22.45 0.28
N GLY A 136 -28.54 22.51 -0.81
CA GLY A 136 -28.07 22.43 -0.10
C GLY A 136 -27.83 21.72 -0.07
N GLY A 137 -28.25 21.72 -0.54
CA GLY A 137 -27.86 21.63 0.35
C GLY A 137 -27.71 21.06 0.58
N GLY A 138 -28.10 20.96 0.26
CA GLY A 138 -27.90 21.00 1.37
C GLY A 138 -27.82 20.43 1.60
N ILE A 139 -28.15 19.94 1.51
CA ILE A 139 -28.26 20.02 2.55
C ILE A 139 -28.20 19.65 2.99
N LYS A 140 -27.82 19.02 2.82
CA LYS A 140 -27.92 19.14 3.88
C LYS A 140 -27.93 18.98 4.11
#